data_c03423438dfe86ebd4c02464ed04aa21
#
_entry.id   c03423438dfe86ebd4c02464ed04aa21
#
_cell.length_a   1.000
_cell.length_b   1.000
_cell.length_c   1.000
_cell.angle_alpha   90.00
_cell.angle_beta   90.00
_cell.angle_gamma   90.00
#
_symmetry.space_group_name_H-M   'P 1'
#
loop_
_entity.id
_entity.type
_entity.pdbx_description
1 polymer ?
#
loop_
_entity_poly.entity_id
_entity_poly.type
_entity_poly.pdbx_seq_one_letter_code
_entity_poly.pdbx_strand_id
1 'polypeptide(L)'
;MSATEPFYRSHIFCCVNQRADGHARGCCEKHGASKLRAHLKARVKSLGIENVRVNAAQCLDRCELGPTMVIYPEGVWYTYRTREDLDEILERHILKGEQVDRLVLYPDQKEPDEARINGSDTRAAE
;
A
#
# COMPACT_ATOMS: atom_id res chain seq x y z
N MET A 1 -17.39 -17.82 17.55
CA MET A 1 -16.47 -17.10 16.67
C MET A 1 -15.46 -18.07 16.08
N SER A 2 -15.26 -18.03 14.77
CA SER A 2 -14.33 -18.93 14.10
C SER A 2 -12.89 -18.42 14.21
N ALA A 3 -11.93 -19.32 14.44
CA ALA A 3 -10.52 -18.95 14.44
C ALA A 3 -10.00 -18.53 13.06
N THR A 4 -10.75 -18.79 12.00
CA THR A 4 -10.38 -18.41 10.63
C THR A 4 -10.83 -17.00 10.27
N GLU A 5 -11.63 -16.35 11.10
CA GLU A 5 -12.05 -14.97 10.85
C GLU A 5 -10.92 -13.99 11.18
N PRO A 6 -10.66 -12.98 10.33
CA PRO A 6 -9.65 -11.99 10.61
C PRO A 6 -9.98 -11.18 11.87
N PHE A 7 -8.97 -10.93 12.70
CA PHE A 7 -9.14 -10.06 13.87
C PHE A 7 -9.45 -8.62 13.45
N TYR A 8 -8.76 -8.14 12.42
CA TYR A 8 -9.03 -6.82 11.84
C TYR A 8 -9.79 -6.98 10.52
N ARG A 9 -10.73 -6.07 10.26
CA ARG A 9 -11.42 -6.01 8.97
C ARG A 9 -10.44 -5.77 7.82
N SER A 10 -9.46 -4.91 8.06
CA SER A 10 -8.35 -4.70 7.14
C SER A 10 -7.06 -4.54 7.94
N HIS A 11 -6.03 -5.25 7.55
CA HIS A 11 -4.72 -5.16 8.18
C HIS A 11 -3.70 -4.77 7.12
N ILE A 12 -3.15 -3.58 7.26
CA ILE A 12 -2.27 -2.97 6.27
C ILE A 12 -0.84 -3.02 6.76
N PHE A 13 0.05 -3.57 5.95
CA PHE A 13 1.48 -3.60 6.23
C PHE A 13 2.20 -2.73 5.22
N CYS A 14 2.85 -1.66 5.70
CA CYS A 14 3.62 -0.74 4.86
C CYS A 14 5.10 -1.00 5.07
N CYS A 15 5.83 -1.30 4.00
CA CYS A 15 7.28 -1.49 4.09
C CYS A 15 7.95 -0.14 4.36
N VAL A 16 8.72 -0.10 5.44
CA VAL A 16 9.54 1.08 5.78
C VAL A 16 11.01 0.71 5.87
N ASN A 17 11.40 -0.38 5.23
CA ASN A 17 12.75 -0.89 5.27
C ASN A 17 13.75 0.12 4.68
N GLN A 18 14.87 0.32 5.36
CA GLN A 18 15.93 1.22 4.94
C GLN A 18 17.19 0.41 4.62
N ARG A 19 17.77 0.65 3.44
CA ARG A 19 19.01 0.04 3.02
C ARG A 19 20.07 1.10 2.79
N ALA A 20 21.33 0.69 2.69
CA ALA A 20 22.41 1.60 2.40
C ALA A 20 22.17 2.32 1.06
N ASP A 21 22.60 3.58 0.96
CA ASP A 21 22.50 4.35 -0.27
C ASP A 21 23.22 3.60 -1.40
N GLY A 22 22.60 3.58 -2.56
CA GLY A 22 23.15 2.89 -3.72
C GLY A 22 22.91 1.39 -3.74
N HIS A 23 22.18 0.83 -2.78
CA HIS A 23 21.81 -0.58 -2.82
C HIS A 23 21.02 -0.88 -4.10
N ALA A 24 21.33 -2.00 -4.76
CA ALA A 24 20.74 -2.34 -6.06
C ALA A 24 19.22 -2.43 -6.03
N ARG A 25 18.63 -2.87 -4.91
CA ARG A 25 17.17 -2.98 -4.76
C ARG A 25 16.51 -1.67 -4.34
N GLY A 26 17.30 -0.68 -3.90
CA GLY A 26 16.75 0.50 -3.27
C GLY A 26 16.10 0.17 -1.92
N CYS A 27 15.29 1.09 -1.40
CA CYS A 27 14.52 0.83 -0.19
C CYS A 27 13.27 1.69 -0.16
N CYS A 28 12.24 1.21 0.51
CA CYS A 28 10.97 1.93 0.61
C CYS A 28 11.12 3.23 1.39
N GLU A 29 11.95 3.25 2.43
CA GLU A 29 12.17 4.45 3.24
C GLU A 29 12.79 5.59 2.44
N LYS A 30 13.61 5.29 1.44
CA LYS A 30 14.18 6.30 0.54
C LYS A 30 13.10 7.08 -0.20
N HIS A 31 11.93 6.49 -0.40
CA HIS A 31 10.78 7.12 -1.02
C HIS A 31 9.84 7.77 -0.01
N GLY A 32 10.27 7.92 1.26
CA GLY A 32 9.47 8.55 2.30
C GLY A 32 8.38 7.64 2.89
N ALA A 33 8.61 6.33 2.88
CA ALA A 33 7.60 5.35 3.31
C ALA A 33 7.10 5.58 4.75
N SER A 34 8.00 5.91 5.69
CA SER A 34 7.60 6.16 7.07
C SER A 34 6.64 7.33 7.21
N LYS A 35 6.89 8.41 6.48
CA LYS A 35 6.04 9.61 6.51
C LYS A 35 4.69 9.33 5.87
N LEU A 36 4.69 8.59 4.78
CA LEU A 36 3.46 8.21 4.09
C LEU A 36 2.61 7.27 4.95
N ARG A 37 3.25 6.28 5.60
CA ARG A 37 2.55 5.40 6.53
C ARG A 37 1.93 6.18 7.69
N ALA A 38 2.68 7.13 8.25
CA ALA A 38 2.18 7.96 9.34
C ALA A 38 0.95 8.77 8.90
N HIS A 39 0.96 9.28 7.68
CA HIS A 39 -0.20 9.98 7.10
C HIS A 39 -1.42 9.05 7.03
N LEU A 40 -1.23 7.84 6.51
CA LEU A 40 -2.33 6.87 6.39
C LEU A 40 -2.90 6.51 7.76
N LYS A 41 -2.03 6.25 8.73
CA LYS A 41 -2.45 5.92 10.09
C LYS A 41 -3.23 7.06 10.73
N ALA A 42 -2.78 8.30 10.53
CA ALA A 42 -3.46 9.47 11.05
C ALA A 42 -4.84 9.65 10.41
N ARG A 43 -4.97 9.39 9.11
CA ARG A 43 -6.25 9.46 8.41
C ARG A 43 -7.25 8.42 8.91
N VAL A 44 -6.78 7.20 9.11
CA VAL A 44 -7.63 6.13 9.67
C VAL A 44 -8.18 6.56 11.03
N LYS A 45 -7.32 7.10 11.87
CA LYS A 45 -7.73 7.59 13.19
C LYS A 45 -8.68 8.78 13.10
N SER A 46 -8.36 9.74 12.25
CA SER A 46 -9.15 10.97 12.07
C SER A 46 -10.57 10.68 11.58
N LEU A 47 -10.72 9.68 10.71
CA LEU A 47 -12.02 9.28 10.15
C LEU A 47 -12.80 8.34 11.08
N GLY A 48 -12.21 7.94 12.20
CA GLY A 48 -12.87 7.04 13.15
C GLY A 48 -13.12 5.65 12.60
N ILE A 49 -12.27 5.18 11.68
CA ILE A 49 -12.44 3.86 11.07
C ILE A 49 -12.02 2.79 12.07
N GLU A 50 -12.94 1.89 12.39
CA GLU A 50 -12.71 0.82 13.35
C GLU A 50 -12.25 -0.46 12.65
N ASN A 51 -11.56 -1.32 13.41
CA ASN A 51 -11.11 -2.64 12.97
C ASN A 51 -10.17 -2.60 11.76
N VAL A 52 -9.42 -1.51 11.63
CA VAL A 52 -8.37 -1.36 10.62
C VAL A 52 -7.05 -1.04 11.34
N ARG A 53 -6.03 -1.80 11.00
CA ARG A 53 -4.70 -1.62 11.60
C ARG A 53 -3.69 -1.27 10.52
N VAL A 54 -2.91 -0.21 10.76
CA VAL A 54 -1.82 0.20 9.86
C VAL A 54 -0.50 -0.04 10.58
N ASN A 55 0.30 -0.97 10.07
CA ASN A 55 1.59 -1.31 10.66
C ASN A 55 2.73 -0.96 9.73
N ALA A 56 3.86 -0.55 10.36
CA ALA A 56 5.13 -0.51 9.67
C ALA A 56 5.68 -1.94 9.61
N ALA A 57 6.30 -2.30 8.50
CA ALA A 57 6.95 -3.59 8.34
C ALA A 57 8.36 -3.38 7.80
N GLN A 58 9.23 -4.34 8.04
CA GLN A 58 10.53 -4.37 7.39
C GLN A 58 10.34 -4.82 5.93
N CYS A 59 11.39 -5.25 5.25
CA CYS A 59 11.33 -5.59 3.84
C CYS A 59 10.22 -6.60 3.55
N LEU A 60 9.33 -6.25 2.61
CA LEU A 60 8.28 -7.13 2.11
C LEU A 60 8.70 -7.80 0.80
N ASP A 61 9.99 -7.69 0.46
CA ASP A 61 10.64 -8.32 -0.68
C ASP A 61 10.14 -7.84 -2.05
N ARG A 62 9.60 -6.63 -2.11
CA ARG A 62 9.18 -5.98 -3.36
C ARG A 62 9.70 -4.55 -3.45
N CYS A 63 10.90 -4.28 -2.92
CA CYS A 63 11.46 -2.93 -2.85
C CYS A 63 11.68 -2.31 -4.24
N GLU A 64 11.86 -3.11 -5.27
CA GLU A 64 12.06 -2.65 -6.65
C GLU A 64 10.85 -1.89 -7.18
N LEU A 65 9.69 -2.12 -6.60
CA LEU A 65 8.44 -1.53 -7.05
C LEU A 65 8.11 -0.20 -6.37
N GLY A 66 9.06 0.37 -5.61
CA GLY A 66 8.90 1.61 -4.85
C GLY A 66 8.31 1.33 -3.47
N PRO A 67 7.73 2.32 -2.80
CA PRO A 67 7.05 2.05 -1.55
C PRO A 67 5.94 1.05 -1.78
N THR A 68 5.90 0.00 -0.96
CA THR A 68 4.92 -1.08 -1.13
C THR A 68 4.13 -1.29 0.14
N MET A 69 2.87 -1.66 -0.03
CA MET A 69 2.01 -2.11 1.05
C MET A 69 1.19 -3.31 0.60
N VAL A 70 0.76 -4.10 1.57
CA VAL A 70 -0.21 -5.17 1.33
C VAL A 70 -1.35 -5.02 2.30
N ILE A 71 -2.58 -5.28 1.82
CA ILE A 71 -3.80 -5.18 2.62
C ILE A 71 -4.42 -6.57 2.72
N TYR A 72 -4.54 -7.07 3.94
CA TYR A 72 -5.21 -8.34 4.24
C TYR A 72 -6.60 -8.05 4.82
N PRO A 73 -7.57 -8.95 4.67
CA PRO A 73 -7.43 -10.34 4.23
C PRO A 73 -7.34 -10.54 2.71
N GLU A 74 -7.59 -9.52 1.89
CA GLU A 74 -7.63 -9.67 0.43
C GLU A 74 -6.27 -10.03 -0.16
N GLY A 75 -5.17 -9.60 0.49
CA GLY A 75 -3.84 -9.82 -0.03
C GLY A 75 -3.50 -8.97 -1.25
N VAL A 76 -4.10 -7.78 -1.35
CA VAL A 76 -3.86 -6.87 -2.46
C VAL A 76 -2.64 -6.02 -2.18
N TRP A 77 -1.72 -5.98 -3.15
CA TRP A 77 -0.50 -5.20 -3.06
C TRP A 77 -0.64 -3.90 -3.81
N TYR A 78 -0.17 -2.81 -3.20
CA TYR A 78 -0.16 -1.48 -3.80
C TYR A 78 1.21 -0.84 -3.73
N THR A 79 1.52 0.01 -4.71
CA THR A 79 2.52 1.06 -4.57
C THR A 79 1.80 2.39 -4.33
N TYR A 80 2.51 3.34 -3.75
CA TYR A 80 1.97 4.68 -3.47
C TYR A 80 3.14 5.65 -3.42
N ARG A 81 2.97 6.84 -3.94
CA ARG A 81 4.05 7.83 -4.02
C ARG A 81 3.71 9.13 -3.33
N THR A 82 2.42 9.41 -3.17
CA THR A 82 1.93 10.66 -2.61
C THR A 82 0.89 10.38 -1.54
N ARG A 83 0.58 11.42 -0.76
CA ARG A 83 -0.49 11.33 0.21
C ARG A 83 -1.84 11.13 -0.46
N GLU A 84 -2.02 11.74 -1.63
CA GLU A 84 -3.23 11.60 -2.42
C GLU A 84 -3.44 10.15 -2.87
N ASP A 85 -2.37 9.44 -3.21
CA ASP A 85 -2.44 8.02 -3.54
C ASP A 85 -2.99 7.21 -2.35
N LEU A 86 -2.47 7.50 -1.15
CA LEU A 86 -2.94 6.84 0.06
C LEU A 86 -4.38 7.18 0.39
N ASP A 87 -4.77 8.44 0.21
CA ASP A 87 -6.14 8.87 0.45
C ASP A 87 -7.11 8.15 -0.51
N GLU A 88 -6.72 7.97 -1.76
CA GLU A 88 -7.52 7.22 -2.72
C GLU A 88 -7.67 5.75 -2.33
N ILE A 89 -6.57 5.11 -1.91
CA ILE A 89 -6.62 3.72 -1.43
C ILE A 89 -7.55 3.61 -0.22
N LEU A 90 -7.44 4.54 0.70
CA LEU A 90 -8.28 4.55 1.91
C LEU A 90 -9.76 4.69 1.54
N GLU A 91 -10.10 5.68 0.73
CA GLU A 91 -11.48 5.94 0.37
C GLU A 91 -12.11 4.83 -0.48
N ARG A 92 -11.36 4.32 -1.45
CA ARG A 92 -11.91 3.33 -2.39
C ARG A 92 -11.78 1.91 -1.86
N HIS A 93 -10.59 1.50 -1.42
CA HIS A 93 -10.36 0.12 -1.01
C HIS A 93 -10.89 -0.14 0.41
N ILE A 94 -10.49 0.67 1.36
CA ILE A 94 -10.80 0.43 2.78
C ILE A 94 -12.26 0.72 3.07
N LEU A 95 -12.78 1.85 2.60
CA LEU A 95 -14.15 2.26 2.91
C LEU A 95 -15.20 1.67 1.98
N LYS A 96 -14.90 1.51 0.69
CA LYS A 96 -15.86 1.06 -0.30
C LYS A 96 -15.64 -0.37 -0.80
N GLY A 97 -14.48 -0.97 -0.48
CA GLY A 97 -14.16 -2.31 -0.96
C GLY A 97 -13.77 -2.38 -2.43
N GLU A 98 -13.39 -1.26 -3.03
CA GLU A 98 -13.03 -1.17 -4.43
C GLU A 98 -11.51 -1.10 -4.61
N GLN A 99 -10.96 -1.93 -5.49
CA GLN A 99 -9.53 -1.93 -5.79
C GLN A 99 -9.13 -0.67 -6.56
N VAL A 100 -7.98 -0.08 -6.21
CA VAL A 100 -7.43 1.09 -6.94
C VAL A 100 -6.46 0.57 -8.00
N ASP A 101 -6.97 0.28 -9.19
CA ASP A 101 -6.22 -0.44 -10.22
C ASP A 101 -4.95 0.26 -10.68
N ARG A 102 -4.93 1.60 -10.70
CA ARG A 102 -3.71 2.32 -11.12
C ARG A 102 -2.52 2.09 -10.19
N LEU A 103 -2.76 1.70 -8.95
CA LEU A 103 -1.71 1.53 -7.93
C LEU A 103 -1.43 0.07 -7.60
N VAL A 104 -2.21 -0.88 -8.14
CA VAL A 104 -2.04 -2.29 -7.82
C VAL A 104 -0.71 -2.83 -8.35
N LEU A 105 -0.07 -3.65 -7.53
CA LEU A 105 1.11 -4.42 -7.92
C LEU A 105 0.69 -5.86 -8.13
N TYR A 106 0.83 -6.33 -9.37
CA TYR A 106 0.44 -7.71 -9.74
C TYR A 106 1.52 -8.70 -9.32
N PRO A 107 1.17 -9.99 -9.10
CA PRO A 107 2.13 -10.98 -8.60
C PRO A 107 3.38 -11.15 -9.47
N ASP A 108 3.25 -11.00 -10.78
CA ASP A 108 4.36 -11.15 -11.73
C ASP A 108 5.07 -9.84 -12.08
N GLN A 109 4.63 -8.74 -11.49
CA GLN A 109 5.19 -7.43 -11.80
C GLN A 109 6.58 -7.27 -11.18
N LYS A 110 7.56 -6.84 -11.98
CA LYS A 110 8.94 -6.66 -11.54
C LYS A 110 9.41 -5.22 -11.61
N GLU A 111 8.69 -4.37 -12.33
CA GLU A 111 9.03 -2.96 -12.50
C GLU A 111 7.80 -2.10 -12.28
N PRO A 112 7.98 -0.84 -11.81
CA PRO A 112 6.86 0.07 -11.67
C PRO A 112 6.22 0.37 -13.02
N ASP A 113 4.89 0.47 -13.04
CA ASP A 113 4.13 0.89 -14.22
C ASP A 113 3.84 2.38 -14.10
N GLU A 114 4.79 3.20 -14.56
CA GLU A 114 4.73 4.64 -14.39
C GLU A 114 3.50 5.27 -15.06
N ALA A 115 3.15 4.79 -16.24
CA ALA A 115 2.00 5.34 -16.97
C ALA A 115 0.70 5.14 -16.19
N ARG A 116 0.51 3.96 -15.63
CA ARG A 116 -0.68 3.66 -14.85
C ARG A 116 -0.69 4.42 -13.53
N ILE A 117 0.44 4.47 -12.83
CA ILE A 117 0.57 5.16 -11.54
C ILE A 117 0.25 6.65 -11.72
N ASN A 118 0.68 7.24 -12.82
CA ASN A 118 0.52 8.67 -13.07
C ASN A 118 -0.87 9.07 -13.60
N GLY A 119 -1.85 8.18 -13.50
CA GLY A 119 -3.24 8.54 -13.71
C GLY A 119 -3.96 7.91 -14.86
N SER A 120 -3.29 7.08 -15.66
CA SER A 120 -3.94 6.33 -16.74
C SER A 120 -4.27 4.93 -16.26
N ASP A 121 -5.46 4.75 -15.73
CA ASP A 121 -5.89 3.43 -15.27
C ASP A 121 -6.53 2.68 -16.43
N THR A 122 -5.69 2.28 -17.39
CA THR A 122 -6.17 1.62 -18.60
C THR A 122 -6.66 0.20 -18.34
N ARG A 123 -6.17 -0.45 -17.30
CA ARG A 123 -6.62 -1.80 -16.96
C ARG A 123 -8.06 -1.82 -16.47
N ALA A 124 -8.45 -0.80 -15.72
CA ALA A 124 -9.82 -0.71 -15.23
C ALA A 124 -10.81 -0.37 -16.33
N ALA A 125 -10.35 0.27 -17.40
CA ALA A 125 -11.18 0.63 -18.55
C ALA A 125 -11.43 -0.53 -19.51
N GLU A 126 -10.67 -1.58 -19.35
CA GLU A 126 -10.80 -2.79 -20.17
C GLU A 126 -11.73 -3.80 -19.46
#